data_725fd64a673af4ec90057e298a0d4c21
#
_entry.id   725fd64a673af4ec90057e298a0d4c21
#
_cell.length_a   1.000
_cell.length_b   1.000
_cell.length_c   1.000
_cell.angle_alpha   90.00
_cell.angle_beta   90.00
_cell.angle_gamma   90.00
#
_symmetry.space_group_name_H-M   'P 1'
#
loop_
_entity.id
_entity.type
_entity.pdbx_description
1 polymer ?
#
loop_
_entity_poly.entity_id
_entity_poly.type
_entity_poly.pdbx_seq_one_letter_code
_entity_poly.pdbx_strand_id
1 'polypeptide(L)'
;GGNIVERDFSSKIQNCCIRIMGNNNKIVISNECSLNGVQMLLQGDNNEIILGRGVHINASPLQPTVINACNGTKIIIGENSLLSNNIEIHSTDYHCIFDAEGKRTNPDANISIGKHVWIGLGVKVLKGSSIADDTIVGAGSIVSGKIDSPRSIVVGVPAKIIKNGVTWKE
;
A
#
# COMPACT_ATOMS: atom_id res chain seq x y z
N GLY A 1 16.25 -7.90 16.80
CA GLY A 1 17.12 -7.64 15.63
C GLY A 1 16.59 -8.26 14.35
N GLY A 2 17.45 -8.33 13.30
CA GLY A 2 17.08 -9.00 12.04
C GLY A 2 16.25 -8.15 11.08
N ASN A 3 16.10 -6.84 11.32
CA ASN A 3 15.43 -5.93 10.40
C ASN A 3 16.32 -5.64 9.18
N ILE A 4 15.73 -5.65 7.98
CA ILE A 4 16.42 -5.48 6.71
C ILE A 4 15.74 -4.39 5.89
N VAL A 5 16.53 -3.46 5.35
CA VAL A 5 16.08 -2.48 4.35
C VAL A 5 16.97 -2.63 3.12
N GLU A 6 16.40 -3.20 2.06
CA GLU A 6 17.07 -3.35 0.75
C GLU A 6 16.60 -2.23 -0.18
N ARG A 7 17.55 -1.56 -0.81
CA ARG A 7 17.26 -0.51 -1.78
C ARG A 7 18.19 -0.64 -2.98
N ASP A 8 17.63 -0.60 -4.17
CA ASP A 8 18.42 -0.47 -5.40
C ASP A 8 18.94 0.95 -5.58
N PHE A 9 20.20 1.09 -6.03
CA PHE A 9 20.87 2.39 -6.17
C PHE A 9 20.28 3.29 -7.25
N SER A 10 19.59 2.73 -8.24
CA SER A 10 18.90 3.51 -9.29
C SER A 10 17.66 4.22 -8.76
N SER A 11 17.17 3.85 -7.59
CA SER A 11 15.96 4.42 -7.01
C SER A 11 16.21 5.76 -6.33
N LYS A 12 15.33 6.74 -6.57
CA LYS A 12 15.36 8.08 -5.99
C LYS A 12 14.44 8.13 -4.77
N ILE A 13 14.97 8.55 -3.63
CA ILE A 13 14.23 8.64 -2.37
C ILE A 13 14.44 10.03 -1.77
N GLN A 14 13.35 10.78 -1.61
CA GLN A 14 13.38 12.13 -1.06
C GLN A 14 12.27 12.30 -0.01
N ASN A 15 12.54 13.03 1.06
CA ASN A 15 11.55 13.38 2.09
C ASN A 15 10.81 12.15 2.66
N CYS A 16 11.46 11.00 2.73
CA CYS A 16 10.88 9.76 3.21
C CYS A 16 11.30 9.46 4.65
N CYS A 17 10.42 8.80 5.39
CA CYS A 17 10.69 8.34 6.75
C CYS A 17 10.42 6.84 6.83
N ILE A 18 11.37 6.08 7.38
CA ILE A 18 11.20 4.66 7.69
C ILE A 18 11.27 4.50 9.20
N ARG A 19 10.24 3.90 9.80
CA ARG A 19 10.21 3.55 11.22
C ARG A 19 9.91 2.06 11.37
N ILE A 20 10.80 1.36 12.05
CA ILE A 20 10.66 -0.08 12.33
C ILE A 20 10.63 -0.27 13.85
N MET A 21 9.56 -0.87 14.34
CA MET A 21 9.35 -1.20 15.75
C MET A 21 9.06 -2.71 15.86
N GLY A 22 10.08 -3.49 16.23
CA GLY A 22 10.02 -4.95 16.30
C GLY A 22 11.21 -5.61 15.62
N ASN A 23 11.07 -6.90 15.30
CA ASN A 23 12.15 -7.73 14.81
C ASN A 23 11.79 -8.41 13.48
N ASN A 24 12.83 -8.82 12.71
CA ASN A 24 12.68 -9.58 11.47
C ASN A 24 11.76 -8.91 10.42
N ASN A 25 11.71 -7.58 10.42
CA ASN A 25 10.94 -6.81 9.47
C ASN A 25 11.78 -6.55 8.20
N LYS A 26 11.11 -6.50 7.06
CA LYS A 26 11.79 -6.31 5.77
C LYS A 26 11.12 -5.22 4.93
N ILE A 27 11.94 -4.32 4.38
CA ILE A 27 11.54 -3.38 3.33
C ILE A 27 12.40 -3.66 2.10
N VAL A 28 11.76 -3.79 0.94
CA VAL A 28 12.43 -3.92 -0.35
C VAL A 28 11.96 -2.80 -1.26
N ILE A 29 12.91 -1.99 -1.73
CA ILE A 29 12.69 -0.95 -2.74
C ILE A 29 13.47 -1.36 -3.98
N SER A 30 12.75 -1.88 -4.97
CA SER A 30 13.35 -2.38 -6.22
C SER A 30 13.91 -1.22 -7.07
N ASN A 31 14.53 -1.56 -8.19
CA ASN A 31 15.16 -0.60 -9.10
C ASN A 31 14.16 0.40 -9.70
N GLU A 32 14.67 1.56 -10.12
CA GLU A 32 13.93 2.61 -10.82
C GLU A 32 12.74 3.19 -10.03
N CYS A 33 12.62 2.96 -8.73
CA CYS A 33 11.60 3.60 -7.92
C CYS A 33 11.86 5.10 -7.74
N SER A 34 10.79 5.89 -7.70
CA SER A 34 10.85 7.32 -7.38
C SER A 34 9.90 7.63 -6.23
N LEU A 35 10.45 7.85 -5.05
CA LEU A 35 9.69 8.03 -3.81
C LEU A 35 9.92 9.43 -3.24
N ASN A 36 8.86 10.19 -3.08
CA ASN A 36 8.88 11.49 -2.41
C ASN A 36 7.75 11.57 -1.39
N GLY A 37 8.06 12.01 -0.15
CA GLY A 37 7.07 12.20 0.91
C GLY A 37 6.40 10.91 1.40
N VAL A 38 7.14 9.80 1.49
CA VAL A 38 6.60 8.50 1.91
C VAL A 38 6.99 8.19 3.34
N GLN A 39 6.03 7.76 4.13
CA GLN A 39 6.25 7.20 5.46
C GLN A 39 5.97 5.69 5.44
N MET A 40 6.99 4.88 5.71
CA MET A 40 6.88 3.43 5.84
C MET A 40 7.02 3.06 7.31
N LEU A 41 5.99 2.41 7.84
CA LEU A 41 5.92 2.02 9.24
C LEU A 41 5.80 0.49 9.31
N LEU A 42 6.65 -0.16 10.10
CA LEU A 42 6.54 -1.59 10.41
C LEU A 42 6.43 -1.73 11.91
N GLN A 43 5.30 -2.28 12.39
CA GLN A 43 4.97 -2.39 13.79
C GLN A 43 4.73 -3.86 14.18
N GLY A 44 5.48 -4.34 15.16
CA GLY A 44 5.55 -5.76 15.50
C GLY A 44 6.60 -6.49 14.65
N ASP A 45 6.55 -7.81 14.68
CA ASP A 45 7.57 -8.66 14.09
C ASP A 45 7.14 -9.23 12.72
N ASN A 46 8.14 -9.59 11.88
CA ASN A 46 7.96 -10.33 10.62
C ASN A 46 7.08 -9.61 9.57
N ASN A 47 7.07 -8.28 9.55
CA ASN A 47 6.35 -7.52 8.54
C ASN A 47 7.20 -7.33 7.28
N GLU A 48 6.53 -7.21 6.14
CA GLU A 48 7.17 -6.90 4.87
C GLU A 48 6.47 -5.74 4.12
N ILE A 49 7.26 -4.82 3.58
CA ILE A 49 6.82 -3.85 2.56
C ILE A 49 7.70 -4.05 1.33
N ILE A 50 7.07 -4.34 0.19
CA ILE A 50 7.77 -4.56 -1.08
C ILE A 50 7.24 -3.58 -2.12
N LEU A 51 8.14 -2.74 -2.64
CA LEU A 51 7.88 -1.87 -3.78
C LEU A 51 8.55 -2.46 -5.02
N GLY A 52 7.75 -2.82 -6.01
CA GLY A 52 8.20 -3.35 -7.28
C GLY A 52 8.97 -2.33 -8.12
N ARG A 53 9.61 -2.77 -9.20
CA ARG A 53 10.38 -1.92 -10.11
C ARG A 53 9.53 -0.75 -10.63
N GLY A 54 10.11 0.45 -10.68
CA GLY A 54 9.46 1.62 -11.30
C GLY A 54 8.24 2.13 -10.52
N VAL A 55 8.06 1.76 -9.25
CA VAL A 55 7.00 2.35 -8.42
C VAL A 55 7.29 3.83 -8.22
N HIS A 56 6.31 4.67 -8.57
CA HIS A 56 6.38 6.11 -8.42
C HIS A 56 5.38 6.58 -7.36
N ILE A 57 5.86 7.23 -6.31
CA ILE A 57 5.04 7.84 -5.27
C ILE A 57 5.44 9.31 -5.17
N ASN A 58 4.53 10.21 -5.54
CA ASN A 58 4.79 11.64 -5.52
C ASN A 58 3.88 12.32 -4.51
N ALA A 59 4.27 12.27 -3.24
CA ALA A 59 3.61 12.95 -2.15
C ALA A 59 4.45 14.13 -1.63
N SER A 60 3.85 14.98 -0.82
CA SER A 60 4.58 16.05 -0.13
C SER A 60 4.80 15.68 1.34
N PRO A 61 5.83 16.23 2.00
CA PRO A 61 6.00 16.02 3.44
C PRO A 61 4.82 16.50 4.30
N LEU A 62 4.03 17.44 3.80
CA LEU A 62 2.83 17.96 4.48
C LEU A 62 1.60 17.07 4.29
N GLN A 63 1.59 16.24 3.25
CA GLN A 63 0.54 15.29 2.93
C GLN A 63 1.19 13.97 2.49
N PRO A 64 1.86 13.26 3.39
CA PRO A 64 2.62 12.08 3.06
C PRO A 64 1.72 10.93 2.62
N THR A 65 2.27 10.05 1.79
CA THR A 65 1.70 8.72 1.60
C THR A 65 2.23 7.80 2.70
N VAL A 66 1.32 7.16 3.43
CA VAL A 66 1.64 6.29 4.56
C VAL A 66 1.42 4.83 4.17
N ILE A 67 2.43 3.99 4.39
CA ILE A 67 2.37 2.54 4.18
C ILE A 67 2.71 1.89 5.52
N ASN A 68 1.73 1.22 6.13
CA ASN A 68 1.89 0.65 7.46
C ASN A 68 1.58 -0.85 7.49
N ALA A 69 2.60 -1.66 7.73
CA ALA A 69 2.50 -3.10 7.91
C ALA A 69 2.64 -3.46 9.40
N CYS A 70 1.71 -4.28 9.92
CA CYS A 70 1.65 -4.63 11.32
C CYS A 70 1.50 -6.15 11.54
N ASN A 71 2.14 -6.65 12.62
CA ASN A 71 1.90 -7.97 13.19
C ASN A 71 2.01 -9.14 12.19
N GLY A 72 3.12 -9.21 11.46
CA GLY A 72 3.44 -10.29 10.53
C GLY A 72 2.75 -10.17 9.18
N THR A 73 2.30 -8.98 8.80
CA THR A 73 1.64 -8.77 7.51
C THR A 73 2.60 -8.30 6.43
N LYS A 74 2.13 -8.43 5.19
CA LYS A 74 2.85 -8.06 3.98
C LYS A 74 2.04 -7.08 3.14
N ILE A 75 2.71 -6.00 2.69
CA ILE A 75 2.17 -5.04 1.73
C ILE A 75 3.04 -5.08 0.48
N ILE A 76 2.42 -5.38 -0.66
CA ILE A 76 3.09 -5.41 -1.96
C ILE A 76 2.48 -4.33 -2.85
N ILE A 77 3.34 -3.52 -3.48
CA ILE A 77 2.97 -2.61 -4.56
C ILE A 77 3.71 -3.07 -5.81
N GLY A 78 2.97 -3.49 -6.82
CA GLY A 78 3.49 -4.05 -8.06
C GLY A 78 4.18 -3.01 -8.95
N GLU A 79 4.91 -3.53 -9.93
CA GLU A 79 5.77 -2.76 -10.82
C GLU A 79 5.03 -1.64 -11.55
N ASN A 80 5.70 -0.51 -11.78
CA ASN A 80 5.23 0.63 -12.56
C ASN A 80 3.90 1.23 -12.06
N SER A 81 3.59 1.06 -10.77
CA SER A 81 2.41 1.67 -10.16
C SER A 81 2.69 3.12 -9.76
N LEU A 82 1.70 3.98 -9.92
CA LEU A 82 1.74 5.41 -9.61
C LEU A 82 0.80 5.74 -8.45
N LEU A 83 1.35 6.30 -7.39
CA LEU A 83 0.60 6.72 -6.21
C LEU A 83 0.71 8.24 -6.02
N SER A 84 -0.41 8.89 -5.81
CA SER A 84 -0.50 10.34 -5.55
C SER A 84 -0.23 10.68 -4.07
N ASN A 85 -0.65 11.84 -3.62
CA ASN A 85 -0.46 12.34 -2.25
C ASN A 85 -1.55 11.81 -1.29
N ASN A 86 -1.25 11.87 0.02
CA ASN A 86 -2.23 11.64 1.09
C ASN A 86 -2.92 10.27 0.97
N ILE A 87 -2.16 9.26 0.55
CA ILE A 87 -2.66 7.88 0.46
C ILE A 87 -2.32 7.18 1.78
N GLU A 88 -3.27 6.41 2.27
CA GLU A 88 -3.10 5.58 3.46
C GLU A 88 -3.27 4.11 3.11
N ILE A 89 -2.25 3.29 3.38
CA ILE A 89 -2.26 1.84 3.15
C ILE A 89 -1.98 1.17 4.50
N HIS A 90 -3.01 0.58 5.11
CA HIS A 90 -2.91 0.00 6.45
C HIS A 90 -3.33 -1.47 6.46
N SER A 91 -2.42 -2.34 6.90
CA SER A 91 -2.68 -3.78 7.07
C SER A 91 -3.40 -4.13 8.39
N THR A 92 -3.75 -3.15 9.19
CA THR A 92 -4.31 -3.27 10.54
C THR A 92 -5.41 -2.25 10.80
N ASP A 93 -6.32 -2.56 11.74
CA ASP A 93 -7.24 -1.59 12.35
C ASP A 93 -6.68 -0.98 13.64
N TYR A 94 -5.44 -1.30 14.02
CA TYR A 94 -4.78 -0.93 15.28
C TYR A 94 -5.41 -1.50 16.56
N HIS A 95 -6.71 -1.70 16.61
CA HIS A 95 -7.46 -2.17 17.77
C HIS A 95 -8.17 -3.50 17.46
N CYS A 96 -8.20 -4.39 18.44
CA CYS A 96 -8.86 -5.69 18.30
C CYS A 96 -10.35 -5.57 18.58
N ILE A 97 -11.18 -6.18 17.72
CA ILE A 97 -12.61 -6.34 17.90
C ILE A 97 -12.87 -7.80 18.22
N PHE A 98 -13.68 -8.05 19.26
CA PHE A 98 -14.03 -9.39 19.69
C PHE A 98 -15.54 -9.61 19.55
N ASP A 99 -15.95 -10.85 19.24
CA ASP A 99 -17.34 -11.28 19.31
C ASP A 99 -17.76 -11.57 20.77
N ALA A 100 -19.01 -11.99 20.93
CA ALA A 100 -19.58 -12.30 22.25
C ALA A 100 -18.89 -13.49 22.93
N GLU A 101 -18.27 -14.36 22.17
CA GLU A 101 -17.52 -15.53 22.62
C GLU A 101 -16.05 -15.21 22.93
N GLY A 102 -15.61 -13.94 22.76
CA GLY A 102 -14.25 -13.48 23.04
C GLY A 102 -13.24 -13.82 21.93
N LYS A 103 -13.69 -14.20 20.74
CA LYS A 103 -12.85 -14.45 19.59
C LYS A 103 -12.61 -13.16 18.80
N ARG A 104 -11.33 -12.88 18.47
CA ARG A 104 -10.98 -11.71 17.63
C ARG A 104 -11.56 -11.85 16.22
N THR A 105 -12.35 -10.87 15.77
CA THR A 105 -13.06 -10.87 14.49
C THR A 105 -12.39 -10.06 13.39
N ASN A 106 -11.41 -9.21 13.76
CA ASN A 106 -10.71 -8.31 12.84
C ASN A 106 -9.19 -8.53 12.81
N PRO A 107 -8.68 -9.71 12.45
CA PRO A 107 -7.25 -9.94 12.36
C PRO A 107 -6.60 -9.00 11.34
N ASP A 108 -5.32 -8.72 11.53
CA ASP A 108 -4.51 -7.98 10.57
C ASP A 108 -4.38 -8.83 9.28
N ALA A 109 -4.27 -8.18 8.11
CA ALA A 109 -4.29 -8.90 6.85
C ALA A 109 -3.42 -8.21 5.78
N ASN A 110 -2.82 -9.03 4.91
CA ASN A 110 -1.97 -8.58 3.82
C ASN A 110 -2.72 -7.68 2.84
N ILE A 111 -1.97 -6.81 2.16
CA ILE A 111 -2.46 -5.97 1.07
C ILE A 111 -1.62 -6.26 -0.17
N SER A 112 -2.30 -6.42 -1.31
CA SER A 112 -1.66 -6.61 -2.61
C SER A 112 -2.19 -5.60 -3.61
N ILE A 113 -1.31 -4.76 -4.12
CA ILE A 113 -1.57 -3.83 -5.23
C ILE A 113 -0.83 -4.38 -6.43
N GLY A 114 -1.53 -4.62 -7.53
CA GLY A 114 -1.01 -5.18 -8.75
C GLY A 114 -0.03 -4.27 -9.48
N LYS A 115 0.35 -4.66 -10.69
CA LYS A 115 1.25 -3.90 -11.56
C LYS A 115 0.50 -2.79 -12.28
N HIS A 116 1.20 -1.68 -12.54
CA HIS A 116 0.66 -0.57 -13.34
C HIS A 116 -0.70 -0.09 -12.80
N VAL A 117 -0.79 0.04 -11.47
CA VAL A 117 -1.99 0.56 -10.78
C VAL A 117 -1.81 2.04 -10.53
N TRP A 118 -2.81 2.85 -10.91
CA TRP A 118 -2.85 4.26 -10.55
C TRP A 118 -3.77 4.51 -9.36
N ILE A 119 -3.20 5.01 -8.26
CA ILE A 119 -3.93 5.37 -7.05
C ILE A 119 -4.00 6.89 -6.93
N GLY A 120 -5.22 7.42 -6.98
CA GLY A 120 -5.50 8.85 -6.92
C GLY A 120 -5.31 9.44 -5.51
N LEU A 121 -5.37 10.77 -5.43
CA LEU A 121 -5.23 11.56 -4.21
C LEU A 121 -6.18 11.10 -3.10
N GLY A 122 -5.67 10.96 -1.88
CA GLY A 122 -6.48 10.72 -0.68
C GLY A 122 -7.15 9.35 -0.61
N VAL A 123 -6.70 8.39 -1.39
CA VAL A 123 -7.21 7.01 -1.35
C VAL A 123 -6.77 6.31 -0.07
N LYS A 124 -7.68 5.51 0.51
CA LYS A 124 -7.35 4.58 1.59
C LYS A 124 -7.45 3.15 1.11
N VAL A 125 -6.41 2.36 1.36
CA VAL A 125 -6.38 0.92 1.08
C VAL A 125 -6.31 0.19 2.43
N LEU A 126 -7.39 -0.49 2.78
CA LEU A 126 -7.54 -1.13 4.07
C LEU A 126 -7.05 -2.58 4.03
N LYS A 127 -6.78 -3.14 5.19
CA LYS A 127 -6.31 -4.52 5.37
C LYS A 127 -7.14 -5.55 4.58
N GLY A 128 -6.47 -6.57 4.07
CA GLY A 128 -7.09 -7.63 3.29
C GLY A 128 -7.49 -7.24 1.86
N SER A 129 -7.18 -6.00 1.45
CA SER A 129 -7.48 -5.55 0.08
C SER A 129 -6.52 -6.14 -0.94
N SER A 130 -7.07 -6.44 -2.12
CA SER A 130 -6.29 -6.71 -3.33
C SER A 130 -6.79 -5.87 -4.50
N ILE A 131 -5.87 -5.35 -5.30
CA ILE A 131 -6.16 -4.53 -6.48
C ILE A 131 -5.47 -5.19 -7.67
N ALA A 132 -6.24 -5.57 -8.69
CA ALA A 132 -5.73 -6.21 -9.90
C ALA A 132 -4.88 -5.23 -10.74
N ASP A 133 -4.07 -5.79 -11.64
CA ASP A 133 -3.20 -5.04 -12.55
C ASP A 133 -3.98 -4.03 -13.41
N ASP A 134 -3.30 -2.97 -13.86
CA ASP A 134 -3.86 -1.93 -14.75
C ASP A 134 -5.12 -1.22 -14.18
N THR A 135 -5.36 -1.26 -12.87
CA THR A 135 -6.52 -0.63 -12.24
C THR A 135 -6.25 0.85 -11.92
N ILE A 136 -7.27 1.67 -12.09
CA ILE A 136 -7.28 3.08 -11.67
C ILE A 136 -8.19 3.20 -10.45
N VAL A 137 -7.66 3.67 -9.32
CA VAL A 137 -8.42 3.98 -8.11
C VAL A 137 -8.63 5.49 -8.05
N GLY A 138 -9.86 5.93 -8.22
CA GLY A 138 -10.19 7.36 -8.23
C GLY A 138 -9.98 8.03 -6.87
N ALA A 139 -9.67 9.32 -6.88
CA ALA A 139 -9.35 10.10 -5.69
C ALA A 139 -10.43 10.00 -4.60
N GLY A 140 -10.01 9.98 -3.34
CA GLY A 140 -10.89 9.90 -2.17
C GLY A 140 -11.60 8.57 -1.97
N SER A 141 -11.28 7.56 -2.73
CA SER A 141 -11.91 6.23 -2.61
C SER A 141 -11.35 5.44 -1.43
N ILE A 142 -12.17 4.51 -0.89
CA ILE A 142 -11.75 3.56 0.15
C ILE A 142 -11.86 2.13 -0.40
N VAL A 143 -10.71 1.50 -0.60
CA VAL A 143 -10.64 0.08 -1.00
C VAL A 143 -10.63 -0.77 0.28
N SER A 144 -11.67 -1.56 0.48
CA SER A 144 -11.86 -2.42 1.66
C SER A 144 -12.16 -3.87 1.30
N GLY A 145 -11.59 -4.35 0.21
CA GLY A 145 -11.80 -5.71 -0.28
C GLY A 145 -11.10 -5.96 -1.60
N LYS A 146 -11.55 -6.98 -2.33
CA LYS A 146 -10.91 -7.41 -3.56
C LYS A 146 -11.46 -6.69 -4.78
N ILE A 147 -10.57 -6.14 -5.58
CA ILE A 147 -10.81 -5.63 -6.93
C ILE A 147 -10.11 -6.58 -7.90
N ASP A 148 -10.81 -7.63 -8.31
CA ASP A 148 -10.23 -8.75 -9.07
C ASP A 148 -10.27 -8.54 -10.60
N SER A 149 -10.92 -7.46 -11.08
CA SER A 149 -11.01 -7.15 -12.50
C SER A 149 -9.88 -6.21 -12.90
N PRO A 150 -8.89 -6.65 -13.69
CA PRO A 150 -7.85 -5.78 -14.20
C PRO A 150 -8.42 -4.80 -15.23
N ARG A 151 -7.67 -3.74 -15.56
CA ARG A 151 -8.05 -2.72 -16.54
C ARG A 151 -9.39 -2.07 -16.22
N SER A 152 -9.57 -1.70 -14.93
CA SER A 152 -10.83 -1.12 -14.45
C SER A 152 -10.61 0.24 -13.79
N ILE A 153 -11.70 1.03 -13.73
CA ILE A 153 -11.77 2.22 -12.87
C ILE A 153 -12.66 1.88 -11.69
N VAL A 154 -12.14 2.13 -10.49
CA VAL A 154 -12.88 1.94 -9.24
C VAL A 154 -12.95 3.27 -8.47
N VAL A 155 -14.12 3.57 -7.91
CA VAL A 155 -14.34 4.78 -7.12
C VAL A 155 -15.33 4.54 -5.98
N GLY A 156 -15.31 5.39 -4.97
CA GLY A 156 -16.32 5.46 -3.92
C GLY A 156 -15.89 4.89 -2.59
N VAL A 157 -16.84 4.89 -1.63
CA VAL A 157 -16.71 4.42 -0.25
C VAL A 157 -17.87 3.48 0.08
N PRO A 158 -17.66 2.15 0.03
CA PRO A 158 -16.48 1.45 -0.45
C PRO A 158 -16.30 1.55 -1.97
N ALA A 159 -15.06 1.43 -2.44
CA ALA A 159 -14.72 1.49 -3.86
C ALA A 159 -15.39 0.38 -4.67
N LYS A 160 -16.00 0.73 -5.79
CA LYS A 160 -16.68 -0.18 -6.72
C LYS A 160 -16.21 0.06 -8.14
N ILE A 161 -16.22 -0.99 -8.97
CA ILE A 161 -15.90 -0.88 -10.39
C ILE A 161 -17.00 -0.09 -11.07
N ILE A 162 -16.62 0.98 -11.77
CA ILE A 162 -17.53 1.82 -12.57
C ILE A 162 -17.27 1.68 -14.08
N LYS A 163 -16.09 1.16 -14.47
CA LYS A 163 -15.72 0.97 -15.87
C LYS A 163 -14.66 -0.14 -15.99
N ASN A 164 -14.77 -0.95 -17.02
CA ASN A 164 -13.78 -1.96 -17.41
C ASN A 164 -13.18 -1.66 -18.79
N GLY A 165 -12.09 -2.35 -19.14
CA GLY A 165 -11.46 -2.27 -20.45
C GLY A 165 -10.69 -0.95 -20.67
N VAL A 166 -10.16 -0.36 -19.60
CA VAL A 166 -9.39 0.90 -19.66
C VAL A 166 -7.91 0.65 -19.35
N THR A 167 -7.08 1.59 -19.75
CA THR A 167 -5.70 1.70 -19.28
C THR A 167 -5.35 3.17 -19.09
N TRP A 168 -4.22 3.45 -18.49
CA TRP A 168 -3.72 4.79 -18.28
C TRP A 168 -2.26 4.90 -18.71
N LYS A 169 -1.76 6.10 -18.84
CA LYS A 169 -0.35 6.40 -19.12
C LYS A 169 0.08 7.59 -18.27
N GLU A 170 1.31 7.57 -17.81
CA GLU A 170 1.98 8.69 -17.17
C GLU A 170 2.37 9.76 -18.19
#